data_d0faf7de036f712bf68b3cf88e622e47
#
_entry.id   d0faf7de036f712bf68b3cf88e622e47
#
_cell.length_a   1.000
_cell.length_b   1.000
_cell.length_c   1.000
_cell.angle_alpha   90.00
_cell.angle_beta   90.00
_cell.angle_gamma   90.00
#
_symmetry.space_group_name_H-M   'P 1'
#
loop_
_entity.id
_entity.type
_entity.pdbx_description
1 polymer ?
#
loop_
_entity_poly.entity_id
_entity_poly.type
_entity_poly.pdbx_seq_one_letter_code
_entity_poly.pdbx_strand_id
1 'polypeptide(L)'
;VGLSLSITACAAPFAIHRLSPQDAQLALTGNVLTTGELSGFSEIVLRKYDLLDSYKEDPETALATLRAGAIAKPGCDDELFALAELSYRHAEKTAGHCCRRPHYLAAALYAYALLFPGPDIQPLELIDARTRIAADIYNRALGEAFESKNGNDVDLAAGVYQLPFGQIELAFDPTSL
;
A
#
# COMPACT_ATOMS: atom_id res chain seq x y z
N VAL A 1 -3.46 40.34 51.11
CA VAL A 1 -3.06 38.98 50.77
C VAL A 1 -3.32 38.83 49.28
N GLY A 2 -2.25 38.96 48.46
CA GLY A 2 -2.34 38.83 47.00
C GLY A 2 -2.03 37.39 46.61
N LEU A 3 -2.97 36.73 45.92
CA LEU A 3 -2.82 35.38 45.37
C LEU A 3 -2.21 35.51 43.98
N SER A 4 -0.91 35.19 43.81
CA SER A 4 -0.24 35.09 42.50
C SER A 4 -0.52 33.77 41.88
N LEU A 5 -1.32 33.74 40.79
CA LEU A 5 -1.59 32.57 39.97
C LEU A 5 -0.46 32.41 38.96
N SER A 6 0.45 31.45 39.18
CA SER A 6 1.50 31.11 38.23
C SER A 6 0.92 30.14 37.16
N ILE A 7 0.72 30.68 35.95
CA ILE A 7 0.32 29.87 34.77
C ILE A 7 1.61 29.27 34.19
N THR A 8 1.89 28.01 34.47
CA THR A 8 2.93 27.22 33.78
C THR A 8 2.38 26.79 32.42
N ALA A 9 2.71 27.53 31.37
CA ALA A 9 2.47 27.11 30.00
C ALA A 9 3.43 25.96 29.67
N CYS A 10 2.93 24.74 29.56
CA CYS A 10 3.66 23.64 28.95
C CYS A 10 3.76 23.87 27.44
N ALA A 11 4.79 24.60 27.01
CA ALA A 11 5.17 24.65 25.60
C ALA A 11 5.90 23.34 25.30
N ALA A 12 5.25 22.42 24.57
CA ALA A 12 5.93 21.28 23.97
C ALA A 12 6.97 21.85 22.99
N PRO A 13 8.27 21.48 23.10
CA PRO A 13 9.27 21.97 22.17
C PRO A 13 8.98 21.37 20.79
N PHE A 14 8.56 22.17 19.83
CA PHE A 14 8.54 21.79 18.44
C PHE A 14 9.99 21.72 17.96
N ALA A 15 10.53 20.49 17.92
CA ALA A 15 11.85 20.25 17.35
C ALA A 15 11.73 20.28 15.81
N ILE A 16 12.18 21.37 15.19
CA ILE A 16 12.35 21.44 13.74
C ILE A 16 13.69 20.78 13.40
N HIS A 17 13.64 19.54 12.90
CA HIS A 17 14.81 18.89 12.35
C HIS A 17 14.99 19.36 10.89
N ARG A 18 16.15 19.95 10.59
CA ARG A 18 16.55 20.19 9.20
C ARG A 18 17.03 18.85 8.61
N LEU A 19 16.29 18.34 7.66
CA LEU A 19 16.71 17.21 6.86
C LEU A 19 17.83 17.65 5.91
N SER A 20 18.81 16.77 5.65
CA SER A 20 19.72 16.98 4.54
C SER A 20 18.93 16.94 3.21
N PRO A 21 19.44 17.54 2.11
CA PRO A 21 18.77 17.43 0.80
C PRO A 21 18.55 15.98 0.36
N GLN A 22 19.44 15.08 0.72
CA GLN A 22 19.34 13.65 0.42
C GLN A 22 18.23 12.98 1.24
N ASP A 23 18.16 13.29 2.55
CA ASP A 23 17.11 12.74 3.43
C ASP A 23 15.73 13.29 3.04
N ALA A 24 15.66 14.56 2.65
CA ALA A 24 14.44 15.17 2.13
C ALA A 24 13.99 14.50 0.83
N GLN A 25 14.91 14.21 -0.08
CA GLN A 25 14.61 13.47 -1.31
C GLN A 25 14.13 12.06 -1.00
N LEU A 26 14.82 11.31 -0.11
CA LEU A 26 14.41 9.98 0.31
C LEU A 26 13.02 9.99 0.97
N ALA A 27 12.73 10.97 1.80
CA ALA A 27 11.42 11.10 2.44
C ALA A 27 10.29 11.37 1.43
N LEU A 28 10.60 12.02 0.31
CA LEU A 28 9.63 12.32 -0.76
C LEU A 28 9.50 11.20 -1.79
N THR A 29 10.56 10.42 -2.03
CA THR A 29 10.59 9.40 -3.08
C THR A 29 10.66 7.98 -2.56
N GLY A 30 10.89 7.80 -1.26
CA GLY A 30 10.92 6.50 -0.60
C GLY A 30 9.56 5.81 -0.67
N ASN A 31 9.56 4.56 -1.08
CA ASN A 31 8.38 3.69 -1.12
C ASN A 31 8.83 2.23 -1.01
N VAL A 32 7.88 1.32 -0.91
CA VAL A 32 8.15 -0.10 -0.70
C VAL A 32 9.10 -0.72 -1.74
N LEU A 33 9.07 -0.24 -2.99
CA LEU A 33 9.90 -0.79 -4.08
C LEU A 33 11.34 -0.25 -4.06
N THR A 34 11.55 0.95 -3.51
CA THR A 34 12.86 1.62 -3.52
C THR A 34 13.63 1.44 -2.24
N THR A 35 12.96 1.42 -1.11
CA THR A 35 13.56 1.35 0.23
C THR A 35 13.15 0.11 1.04
N GLY A 36 12.12 -0.63 0.60
CA GLY A 36 11.48 -1.68 1.38
C GLY A 36 10.58 -1.14 2.51
N GLU A 37 10.50 0.18 2.67
CA GLU A 37 9.69 0.86 3.67
C GLU A 37 8.46 1.51 3.03
N LEU A 38 7.44 1.80 3.84
CA LEU A 38 6.24 2.47 3.36
C LEU A 38 6.53 3.91 2.97
N SER A 39 5.83 4.39 1.95
CA SER A 39 5.82 5.81 1.62
C SER A 39 5.11 6.63 2.69
N GLY A 40 5.43 7.93 2.74
CA GLY A 40 4.72 8.87 3.61
C GLY A 40 3.21 8.91 3.36
N PHE A 41 2.77 8.64 2.12
CA PHE A 41 1.34 8.55 1.77
C PHE A 41 0.64 7.43 2.55
N SER A 42 1.18 6.22 2.53
CA SER A 42 0.62 5.08 3.25
C SER A 42 0.70 5.24 4.77
N GLU A 43 1.77 5.84 5.28
CA GLU A 43 1.86 6.15 6.72
C GLU A 43 0.79 7.13 7.19
N ILE A 44 0.48 8.17 6.39
CA ILE A 44 -0.59 9.12 6.69
C ILE A 44 -1.93 8.41 6.77
N VAL A 45 -2.21 7.49 5.84
CA VAL A 45 -3.44 6.70 5.85
C VAL A 45 -3.51 5.81 7.09
N LEU A 46 -2.43 5.10 7.43
CA LEU A 46 -2.40 4.28 8.65
C LEU A 46 -2.67 5.10 9.91
N ARG A 47 -2.11 6.31 10.02
CA ARG A 47 -2.38 7.23 11.15
C ARG A 47 -3.82 7.73 11.15
N LYS A 48 -4.38 8.07 9.97
CA LYS A 48 -5.78 8.51 9.81
C LYS A 48 -6.79 7.48 10.33
N TYR A 49 -6.47 6.20 10.20
CA TYR A 49 -7.31 5.09 10.64
C TYR A 49 -6.87 4.46 11.98
N ASP A 50 -5.86 5.04 12.64
CA ASP A 50 -5.26 4.50 13.88
C ASP A 50 -4.78 3.04 13.73
N LEU A 51 -4.19 2.71 12.58
CA LEU A 51 -3.76 1.36 12.21
C LEU A 51 -2.24 1.18 12.20
N LEU A 52 -1.46 2.20 12.58
CA LEU A 52 0.01 2.16 12.43
C LEU A 52 0.63 1.02 13.26
N ASP A 53 0.22 0.87 14.50
CA ASP A 53 0.73 -0.17 15.39
C ASP A 53 0.06 -1.51 15.09
N SER A 54 -1.23 -1.52 14.81
CA SER A 54 -1.95 -2.73 14.37
C SER A 54 -1.30 -3.36 13.12
N TYR A 55 -0.87 -2.55 12.15
CA TYR A 55 -0.20 -3.08 10.95
C TYR A 55 1.18 -3.70 11.25
N LYS A 56 1.87 -3.27 12.29
CA LYS A 56 3.15 -3.90 12.70
C LYS A 56 2.93 -5.25 13.40
N GLU A 57 1.88 -5.35 14.19
CA GLU A 57 1.57 -6.53 15.01
C GLU A 57 0.78 -7.59 14.24
N ASP A 58 -0.27 -7.17 13.52
CA ASP A 58 -1.16 -8.01 12.72
C ASP A 58 -1.52 -7.31 11.41
N PRO A 59 -0.66 -7.42 10.37
CA PRO A 59 -0.89 -6.78 9.08
C PRO A 59 -2.18 -7.21 8.40
N GLU A 60 -2.61 -8.46 8.54
CA GLU A 60 -3.81 -8.97 7.89
C GLU A 60 -5.08 -8.31 8.44
N THR A 61 -5.20 -8.22 9.76
CA THR A 61 -6.32 -7.53 10.41
C THR A 61 -6.33 -6.04 10.08
N ALA A 62 -5.17 -5.39 10.05
CA ALA A 62 -5.06 -3.98 9.69
C ALA A 62 -5.49 -3.74 8.23
N LEU A 63 -5.03 -4.58 7.29
CA LEU A 63 -5.44 -4.53 5.88
C LEU A 63 -6.94 -4.74 5.69
N ALA A 64 -7.52 -5.72 6.41
CA ALA A 64 -8.96 -5.97 6.36
C ALA A 64 -9.78 -4.77 6.86
N THR A 65 -9.32 -4.14 7.95
CA THR A 65 -9.97 -2.97 8.55
C THR A 65 -9.89 -1.76 7.61
N LEU A 66 -8.70 -1.48 7.05
CA LEU A 66 -8.52 -0.39 6.10
C LEU A 66 -9.38 -0.60 4.85
N ARG A 67 -9.41 -1.81 4.31
CA ARG A 67 -10.24 -2.16 3.15
C ARG A 67 -11.73 -1.92 3.43
N ALA A 68 -12.23 -2.35 4.57
CA ALA A 68 -13.62 -2.11 4.95
C ALA A 68 -13.95 -0.61 5.00
N GLY A 69 -13.03 0.21 5.52
CA GLY A 69 -13.16 1.66 5.53
C GLY A 69 -13.11 2.31 4.14
N ALA A 70 -12.29 1.79 3.24
CA ALA A 70 -12.14 2.27 1.87
C ALA A 70 -13.40 2.00 1.01
N ILE A 71 -13.92 0.78 1.04
CA ILE A 71 -15.10 0.37 0.24
C ILE A 71 -16.35 1.16 0.63
N ALA A 72 -16.44 1.64 1.86
CA ALA A 72 -17.59 2.39 2.35
C ALA A 72 -17.68 3.83 1.81
N LYS A 73 -16.65 4.31 1.08
CA LYS A 73 -16.55 5.72 0.66
C LYS A 73 -16.20 5.85 -0.82
N PRO A 74 -16.88 6.75 -1.57
CA PRO A 74 -16.41 7.15 -2.89
C PRO A 74 -15.13 8.02 -2.76
N GLY A 75 -14.23 7.95 -3.76
CA GLY A 75 -13.02 8.76 -3.77
C GLY A 75 -11.97 8.31 -2.72
N CYS A 76 -11.72 7.01 -2.66
CA CYS A 76 -10.79 6.37 -1.71
C CYS A 76 -9.36 6.19 -2.28
N ASP A 77 -8.87 7.15 -3.07
CA ASP A 77 -7.57 7.04 -3.76
C ASP A 77 -6.40 6.85 -2.79
N ASP A 78 -6.42 7.58 -1.67
CA ASP A 78 -5.39 7.45 -0.63
C ASP A 78 -5.40 6.05 -0.02
N GLU A 79 -6.59 5.53 0.27
CA GLU A 79 -6.79 4.21 0.84
C GLU A 79 -6.43 3.10 -0.17
N LEU A 80 -6.80 3.24 -1.44
CA LEU A 80 -6.42 2.28 -2.49
C LEU A 80 -4.90 2.23 -2.69
N PHE A 81 -4.25 3.40 -2.72
CA PHE A 81 -2.80 3.48 -2.78
C PHE A 81 -2.15 2.79 -1.57
N ALA A 82 -2.60 3.12 -0.37
CA ALA A 82 -2.09 2.51 0.85
C ALA A 82 -2.31 0.99 0.88
N LEU A 83 -3.51 0.52 0.50
CA LEU A 83 -3.80 -0.91 0.40
C LEU A 83 -2.88 -1.63 -0.59
N ALA A 84 -2.56 -1.01 -1.74
CA ALA A 84 -1.62 -1.57 -2.70
C ALA A 84 -0.21 -1.70 -2.10
N GLU A 85 0.32 -0.64 -1.51
CA GLU A 85 1.67 -0.62 -0.95
C GLU A 85 1.80 -1.52 0.28
N LEU A 86 0.82 -1.49 1.18
CA LEU A 86 0.79 -2.32 2.39
C LEU A 86 0.68 -3.81 2.07
N SER A 87 -0.16 -4.17 1.09
CA SER A 87 -0.30 -5.57 0.65
C SER A 87 0.99 -6.08 0.01
N TYR A 88 1.65 -5.25 -0.81
CA TYR A 88 2.94 -5.57 -1.41
C TYR A 88 4.00 -5.82 -0.32
N ARG A 89 4.13 -4.88 0.63
CA ARG A 89 5.08 -5.03 1.75
C ARG A 89 4.80 -6.26 2.62
N HIS A 90 3.53 -6.56 2.85
CA HIS A 90 3.15 -7.76 3.60
C HIS A 90 3.55 -9.03 2.84
N ALA A 91 3.33 -9.08 1.52
CA ALA A 91 3.77 -10.18 0.68
C ALA A 91 5.29 -10.39 0.76
N GLU A 92 6.10 -9.32 0.66
CA GLU A 92 7.56 -9.37 0.79
C GLU A 92 8.04 -9.98 2.10
N LYS A 93 7.32 -9.72 3.20
CA LYS A 93 7.64 -10.22 4.54
C LYS A 93 7.07 -11.61 4.83
N THR A 94 6.15 -12.09 4.03
CA THR A 94 5.50 -13.40 4.22
C THR A 94 6.41 -14.51 3.70
N ALA A 95 6.62 -15.55 4.50
CA ALA A 95 7.42 -16.71 4.11
C ALA A 95 6.62 -17.67 3.22
N GLY A 96 7.26 -18.18 2.17
CA GLY A 96 6.69 -19.19 1.28
C GLY A 96 5.90 -18.61 0.11
N HIS A 97 6.23 -19.08 -1.10
CA HIS A 97 5.69 -18.59 -2.37
C HIS A 97 4.15 -18.67 -2.44
N CYS A 98 3.56 -19.77 -2.01
CA CYS A 98 2.10 -19.95 -2.03
C CYS A 98 1.36 -18.97 -1.09
N CYS A 99 2.00 -18.56 0.01
CA CYS A 99 1.42 -17.65 0.99
C CYS A 99 1.56 -16.18 0.58
N ARG A 100 2.59 -15.84 -0.20
CA ARG A 100 2.82 -14.48 -0.72
C ARG A 100 1.91 -14.12 -1.89
N ARG A 101 1.64 -15.09 -2.78
CA ARG A 101 0.84 -14.89 -4.01
C ARG A 101 -0.49 -14.16 -3.78
N PRO A 102 -1.33 -14.52 -2.79
CA PRO A 102 -2.59 -13.81 -2.52
C PRO A 102 -2.41 -12.32 -2.22
N HIS A 103 -1.35 -11.96 -1.51
CA HIS A 103 -1.08 -10.57 -1.12
C HIS A 103 -0.49 -9.76 -2.27
N TYR A 104 0.34 -10.35 -3.13
CA TYR A 104 0.79 -9.70 -4.37
C TYR A 104 -0.37 -9.46 -5.34
N LEU A 105 -1.26 -10.44 -5.51
CA LEU A 105 -2.46 -10.25 -6.33
C LEU A 105 -3.37 -9.17 -5.75
N ALA A 106 -3.52 -9.11 -4.44
CA ALA A 106 -4.26 -8.03 -3.78
C ALA A 106 -3.62 -6.66 -4.03
N ALA A 107 -2.28 -6.56 -3.91
CA ALA A 107 -1.54 -5.33 -4.20
C ALA A 107 -1.76 -4.87 -5.65
N ALA A 108 -1.66 -5.79 -6.62
CA ALA A 108 -1.92 -5.49 -8.02
C ALA A 108 -3.36 -5.03 -8.26
N LEU A 109 -4.34 -5.67 -7.60
CA LEU A 109 -5.75 -5.32 -7.75
C LEU A 109 -6.07 -3.91 -7.23
N TYR A 110 -5.54 -3.55 -6.06
CA TYR A 110 -5.71 -2.21 -5.49
C TYR A 110 -5.02 -1.14 -6.34
N ALA A 111 -3.80 -1.42 -6.81
CA ALA A 111 -3.09 -0.53 -7.72
C ALA A 111 -3.84 -0.35 -9.06
N TYR A 112 -4.40 -1.44 -9.62
CA TYR A 112 -5.24 -1.38 -10.81
C TYR A 112 -6.50 -0.52 -10.59
N ALA A 113 -7.20 -0.72 -9.48
CA ALA A 113 -8.39 0.04 -9.15
C ALA A 113 -8.12 1.55 -9.02
N LEU A 114 -6.93 1.92 -8.51
CA LEU A 114 -6.49 3.30 -8.43
C LEU A 114 -6.14 3.90 -9.80
N LEU A 115 -5.43 3.14 -10.64
CA LEU A 115 -4.97 3.59 -11.97
C LEU A 115 -6.08 3.66 -13.01
N PHE A 116 -7.06 2.75 -12.90
CA PHE A 116 -8.17 2.60 -13.84
C PHE A 116 -9.51 2.64 -13.09
N PRO A 117 -9.85 3.80 -12.52
CA PRO A 117 -11.14 3.96 -11.83
C PRO A 117 -12.30 3.79 -12.80
N GLY A 118 -13.48 3.49 -12.25
CA GLY A 118 -14.70 3.37 -13.05
C GLY A 118 -15.07 4.69 -13.75
N PRO A 119 -16.02 4.64 -14.71
CA PRO A 119 -16.32 5.76 -15.60
C PRO A 119 -16.78 7.04 -14.88
N ASP A 120 -17.29 6.90 -13.67
CA ASP A 120 -17.82 8.03 -12.88
C ASP A 120 -16.78 8.60 -11.88
N ILE A 121 -15.56 8.08 -11.88
CA ILE A 121 -14.49 8.49 -10.97
C ILE A 121 -13.38 9.14 -11.78
N GLN A 122 -12.97 10.35 -11.38
CA GLN A 122 -11.83 11.02 -12.03
C GLN A 122 -10.53 10.34 -11.63
N PRO A 123 -9.70 9.90 -12.60
CA PRO A 123 -8.41 9.30 -12.30
C PRO A 123 -7.45 10.32 -11.67
N LEU A 124 -6.48 9.82 -10.90
CA LEU A 124 -5.38 10.64 -10.43
C LEU A 124 -4.63 11.29 -11.59
N GLU A 125 -4.12 12.50 -11.37
CA GLU A 125 -3.30 13.18 -12.36
C GLU A 125 -1.98 12.41 -12.61
N LEU A 126 -1.50 12.45 -13.85
CA LEU A 126 -0.25 11.77 -14.23
C LEU A 126 0.99 12.31 -13.48
N ILE A 127 0.93 13.55 -13.01
CA ILE A 127 2.01 14.17 -12.22
C ILE A 127 1.97 13.77 -10.74
N ASP A 128 0.89 13.14 -10.27
CA ASP A 128 0.80 12.64 -8.91
C ASP A 128 1.81 11.50 -8.71
N ALA A 129 2.67 11.63 -7.72
CA ALA A 129 3.69 10.62 -7.42
C ALA A 129 3.08 9.23 -7.16
N ARG A 130 1.87 9.18 -6.61
CA ARG A 130 1.14 7.93 -6.34
C ARG A 130 0.79 7.18 -7.62
N THR A 131 0.47 7.88 -8.71
CA THR A 131 0.18 7.26 -10.03
C THR A 131 1.37 6.44 -10.51
N ARG A 132 2.57 7.00 -10.45
CA ARG A 132 3.78 6.30 -10.84
C ARG A 132 4.10 5.12 -9.93
N ILE A 133 4.07 5.34 -8.61
CA ILE A 133 4.36 4.28 -7.63
C ILE A 133 3.34 3.14 -7.77
N ALA A 134 2.05 3.45 -7.96
CA ALA A 134 1.01 2.45 -8.15
C ALA A 134 1.23 1.63 -9.43
N ALA A 135 1.65 2.27 -10.54
CA ALA A 135 1.99 1.56 -11.78
C ALA A 135 3.18 0.61 -11.59
N ASP A 136 4.21 1.05 -10.88
CA ASP A 136 5.37 0.23 -10.55
C ASP A 136 4.98 -0.94 -9.63
N ILE A 137 4.13 -0.71 -8.60
CA ILE A 137 3.60 -1.76 -7.71
C ILE A 137 2.76 -2.76 -8.52
N TYR A 138 1.87 -2.28 -9.40
CA TYR A 138 1.04 -3.15 -10.25
C TYR A 138 1.87 -4.12 -11.06
N ASN A 139 2.85 -3.61 -11.81
CA ASN A 139 3.71 -4.43 -12.66
C ASN A 139 4.54 -5.42 -11.85
N ARG A 140 5.15 -4.94 -10.76
CA ARG A 140 6.01 -5.78 -9.95
C ARG A 140 5.23 -6.84 -9.17
N ALA A 141 4.09 -6.48 -8.60
CA ALA A 141 3.23 -7.42 -7.88
C ALA A 141 2.69 -8.54 -8.79
N LEU A 142 2.35 -8.23 -10.05
CA LEU A 142 1.98 -9.27 -11.03
C LEU A 142 3.16 -10.19 -11.34
N GLY A 143 4.36 -9.64 -11.56
CA GLY A 143 5.56 -10.44 -11.77
C GLY A 143 5.82 -11.41 -10.62
N GLU A 144 5.83 -10.92 -9.38
CA GLU A 144 6.05 -11.71 -8.18
C GLU A 144 4.92 -12.74 -7.92
N ALA A 145 3.66 -12.38 -8.22
CA ALA A 145 2.52 -13.29 -8.05
C ALA A 145 2.57 -14.50 -8.99
N PHE A 146 3.10 -14.32 -10.19
CA PHE A 146 3.17 -15.34 -11.21
C PHE A 146 4.60 -15.85 -11.47
N GLU A 147 5.56 -15.47 -10.63
CA GLU A 147 6.89 -16.07 -10.66
C GLU A 147 6.80 -17.57 -10.36
N SER A 148 7.52 -18.38 -11.14
CA SER A 148 7.63 -19.80 -10.87
C SER A 148 8.41 -20.07 -9.58
N LYS A 149 8.23 -21.24 -8.98
CA LYS A 149 8.97 -21.66 -7.77
C LYS A 149 10.49 -21.63 -7.94
N ASN A 150 10.97 -21.68 -9.18
CA ASN A 150 12.39 -21.68 -9.52
C ASN A 150 12.91 -20.29 -9.85
N GLY A 151 12.05 -19.26 -9.86
CA GLY A 151 12.42 -17.87 -10.13
C GLY A 151 12.84 -17.56 -11.57
N ASN A 152 12.68 -18.49 -12.51
CA ASN A 152 13.18 -18.35 -13.88
C ASN A 152 12.09 -18.26 -14.95
N ASP A 153 10.86 -18.57 -14.58
CA ASP A 153 9.73 -18.64 -15.50
C ASP A 153 8.48 -18.00 -14.91
N VAL A 154 7.49 -17.77 -15.75
CA VAL A 154 6.16 -17.29 -15.36
C VAL A 154 5.21 -18.48 -15.20
N ASP A 155 4.65 -18.66 -14.00
CA ASP A 155 3.64 -19.67 -13.68
C ASP A 155 2.23 -19.04 -13.78
N LEU A 156 1.84 -18.68 -15.00
CA LEU A 156 0.53 -18.12 -15.31
C LEU A 156 -0.34 -19.19 -15.97
N ALA A 157 -1.40 -19.60 -15.27
CA ALA A 157 -2.38 -20.56 -15.76
C ALA A 157 -3.80 -20.01 -15.65
N ALA A 158 -4.71 -20.46 -16.51
CA ALA A 158 -6.14 -20.25 -16.30
C ALA A 158 -6.59 -20.94 -15.00
N GLY A 159 -7.49 -20.30 -14.26
CA GLY A 159 -7.99 -20.87 -13.01
C GLY A 159 -8.37 -19.83 -11.97
N VAL A 160 -8.68 -20.32 -10.76
CA VAL A 160 -9.10 -19.51 -9.64
C VAL A 160 -7.93 -19.28 -8.68
N TYR A 161 -7.63 -18.02 -8.43
CA TYR A 161 -6.59 -17.57 -7.51
C TYR A 161 -7.22 -16.95 -6.27
N GLN A 162 -6.70 -17.32 -5.10
CA GLN A 162 -7.18 -16.81 -3.81
C GLN A 162 -6.61 -15.42 -3.54
N LEU A 163 -7.43 -14.59 -2.93
CA LEU A 163 -7.08 -13.28 -2.38
C LEU A 163 -7.37 -13.26 -0.88
N PRO A 164 -6.79 -12.38 -0.09
CA PRO A 164 -7.11 -12.26 1.34
C PRO A 164 -8.60 -11.95 1.63
N PHE A 165 -9.33 -11.49 0.62
CA PHE A 165 -10.72 -11.05 0.73
C PHE A 165 -11.68 -11.69 -0.29
N GLY A 166 -11.25 -12.74 -0.96
CA GLY A 166 -12.08 -13.43 -1.96
C GLY A 166 -11.26 -14.22 -2.95
N GLN A 167 -11.69 -14.23 -4.21
CA GLN A 167 -11.00 -14.93 -5.28
C GLN A 167 -11.13 -14.17 -6.59
N ILE A 168 -10.15 -14.39 -7.48
CA ILE A 168 -10.17 -13.91 -8.87
C ILE A 168 -10.03 -15.11 -9.82
N GLU A 169 -10.79 -15.08 -10.90
CA GLU A 169 -10.70 -16.08 -11.96
C GLU A 169 -9.96 -15.50 -13.16
N LEU A 170 -8.94 -16.21 -13.62
CA LEU A 170 -8.29 -15.97 -14.90
C LEU A 170 -8.93 -16.89 -15.94
N ALA A 171 -9.77 -16.32 -16.80
CA ALA A 171 -10.60 -17.06 -17.77
C ALA A 171 -9.92 -17.24 -19.13
N PHE A 172 -8.73 -16.68 -19.37
CA PHE A 172 -8.02 -16.82 -20.64
C PHE A 172 -7.00 -17.96 -20.60
N ASP A 173 -6.75 -18.56 -21.77
CA ASP A 173 -5.68 -19.54 -21.94
C ASP A 173 -4.36 -18.80 -22.26
N PRO A 174 -3.36 -18.80 -21.37
CA PRO A 174 -2.08 -18.15 -21.61
C PRO A 174 -1.30 -18.73 -22.79
N THR A 175 -1.59 -19.98 -23.19
CA THR A 175 -0.94 -20.65 -24.33
C THR A 175 -1.45 -20.13 -25.67
N SER A 176 -2.52 -19.34 -25.67
CA SER A 176 -3.10 -18.73 -26.87
C SER A 176 -2.50 -17.36 -27.22
N LEU A 177 -1.55 -16.86 -26.42
CA LEU A 177 -0.80 -15.64 -26.66
C LEU A 177 0.54 -15.92 -27.35
#